data_65c9b9e35e8599a152c0021fb1e33086
#
_entry.id   65c9b9e35e8599a152c0021fb1e33086
#
_cell.length_a   1.000
_cell.length_b   1.000
_cell.length_c   1.000
_cell.angle_alpha   90.00
_cell.angle_beta   90.00
_cell.angle_gamma   90.00
#
_symmetry.space_group_name_H-M   'P 1'
#
loop_
_entity.id
_entity.type
_entity.pdbx_description
1 polymer ?
#
loop_
_entity_poly.entity_id
_entity_poly.type
_entity_poly.pdbx_seq_one_letter_code
_entity_poly.pdbx_strand_id
1 'polypeptide(L)'
;KSEWKSLWVPEYFCYEVLDSLRKAGLKLKFYYDLPLNDEREELCLLPFKDGDALLRVNYFGLRSKRKNDKIPVPVIEDHTHDLIGNWVSNSDADWCFASIRKSLPLPEGGILWSPKGMRLKEGPKLTAENVQLANRRWIAMKNKTAYLNGICDDKNTFRPDMISTEEQIGMIPLSAIDDKSLD
;
A
#
# COMPACT_ATOMS: atom_id res chain seq x y z
N LYS A 1 -19.55 10.89 -9.49
CA LYS A 1 -18.92 9.56 -9.46
C LYS A 1 -18.02 9.46 -10.68
N SER A 2 -16.74 9.78 -10.56
CA SER A 2 -15.76 9.33 -11.54
C SER A 2 -15.41 7.89 -11.18
N GLU A 3 -16.05 6.92 -11.78
CA GLU A 3 -15.64 5.53 -11.66
C GLU A 3 -14.46 5.35 -12.62
N TRP A 4 -13.27 5.15 -12.07
CA TRP A 4 -12.13 4.74 -12.87
C TRP A 4 -12.43 3.37 -13.48
N LYS A 5 -12.18 3.26 -14.77
CA LYS A 5 -12.41 2.03 -15.54
C LYS A 5 -11.12 1.24 -15.69
N SER A 6 -10.00 1.95 -15.75
CA SER A 6 -8.67 1.36 -15.93
C SER A 6 -7.64 2.06 -15.04
N LEU A 7 -6.64 1.30 -14.63
CA LEU A 7 -5.50 1.78 -13.87
C LEU A 7 -4.22 1.42 -14.61
N TRP A 8 -3.40 2.42 -14.90
CA TRP A 8 -2.04 2.24 -15.36
C TRP A 8 -1.16 1.97 -14.15
N VAL A 9 -0.42 0.85 -14.17
CA VAL A 9 0.43 0.38 -13.08
C VAL A 9 1.83 0.09 -13.62
N PRO A 10 2.90 0.29 -12.83
CA PRO A 10 4.22 -0.11 -13.27
C PRO A 10 4.32 -1.63 -13.41
N GLU A 11 5.16 -2.12 -14.32
CA GLU A 11 5.39 -3.56 -14.50
C GLU A 11 5.94 -4.23 -13.25
N TYR A 12 6.78 -3.53 -12.50
CA TYR A 12 7.27 -3.99 -11.21
C TYR A 12 6.33 -3.56 -10.09
N PHE A 13 5.32 -4.38 -9.82
CA PHE A 13 4.35 -4.13 -8.75
C PHE A 13 3.91 -5.43 -8.07
N CYS A 14 3.36 -5.30 -6.84
CA CYS A 14 2.94 -6.43 -6.02
C CYS A 14 1.81 -7.24 -6.69
N TYR A 15 2.03 -8.52 -6.88
CA TYR A 15 1.11 -9.42 -7.59
C TYR A 15 -0.24 -9.54 -6.89
N GLU A 16 -0.23 -9.64 -5.56
CA GLU A 16 -1.44 -9.78 -4.75
C GLU A 16 -2.32 -8.53 -4.84
N VAL A 17 -1.68 -7.35 -4.94
CA VAL A 17 -2.42 -6.09 -5.13
C VAL A 17 -3.01 -6.04 -6.54
N LEU A 18 -2.26 -6.45 -7.57
CA LEU A 18 -2.79 -6.53 -8.94
C LEU A 18 -4.02 -7.42 -9.04
N ASP A 19 -3.99 -8.58 -8.39
CA ASP A 19 -5.12 -9.50 -8.35
C ASP A 19 -6.33 -8.91 -7.61
N SER A 20 -6.11 -8.21 -6.52
CA SER A 20 -7.16 -7.53 -5.78
C SER A 20 -7.80 -6.41 -6.62
N LEU A 21 -7.01 -5.65 -7.36
CA LEU A 21 -7.51 -4.61 -8.27
C LEU A 21 -8.32 -5.20 -9.42
N ARG A 22 -7.90 -6.34 -10.00
CA ARG A 22 -8.68 -7.07 -11.03
C ARG A 22 -10.01 -7.59 -10.48
N LYS A 23 -9.99 -8.17 -9.27
CA LYS A 23 -11.21 -8.64 -8.58
C LYS A 23 -12.17 -7.47 -8.27
N ALA A 24 -11.64 -6.27 -8.03
CA ALA A 24 -12.43 -5.05 -7.89
C ALA A 24 -13.01 -4.51 -9.21
N GLY A 25 -12.74 -5.17 -10.35
CA GLY A 25 -13.28 -4.82 -11.66
C GLY A 25 -12.46 -3.80 -12.45
N LEU A 26 -11.26 -3.44 -11.97
CA LEU A 26 -10.38 -2.51 -12.69
C LEU A 26 -9.64 -3.22 -13.83
N LYS A 27 -9.64 -2.61 -15.01
CA LYS A 27 -8.78 -3.02 -16.12
C LYS A 27 -7.37 -2.48 -15.87
N LEU A 28 -6.37 -3.36 -15.80
CA LEU A 28 -4.98 -2.97 -15.62
C LEU A 28 -4.30 -2.76 -16.97
N LYS A 29 -3.53 -1.69 -17.05
CA LYS A 29 -2.62 -1.36 -18.13
C LYS A 29 -1.23 -1.19 -17.54
N PHE A 30 -0.20 -1.60 -18.24
CA PHE A 30 1.16 -1.60 -17.71
C PHE A 30 2.02 -0.57 -18.41
N TYR A 31 2.96 0.00 -17.65
CA TYR A 31 4.02 0.85 -18.17
C TYR A 31 5.36 0.43 -17.56
N TYR A 32 6.42 0.68 -18.29
CA TYR A 32 7.76 0.28 -17.86
C TYR A 32 8.27 1.19 -16.74
N ASP A 33 8.50 0.63 -15.58
CA ASP A 33 9.12 1.30 -14.44
C ASP A 33 9.70 0.28 -13.46
N LEU A 34 11.02 0.34 -13.24
CA LEU A 34 11.75 -0.55 -12.33
C LEU A 34 12.46 0.27 -11.25
N PRO A 35 12.65 -0.29 -10.03
CA PRO A 35 13.23 0.43 -8.90
C PRO A 35 14.60 1.04 -9.16
N LEU A 36 15.47 0.33 -9.86
CA LEU A 36 16.89 0.66 -10.06
C LEU A 36 17.21 1.13 -11.48
N ASN A 37 16.21 1.25 -12.35
CA ASN A 37 16.44 1.68 -13.71
C ASN A 37 16.27 3.19 -13.84
N ASP A 38 17.27 3.88 -14.40
CA ASP A 38 17.21 5.30 -14.73
C ASP A 38 16.44 5.57 -16.02
N GLU A 39 16.34 4.57 -16.91
CA GLU A 39 15.50 4.63 -18.11
C GLU A 39 14.03 4.46 -17.74
N ARG A 40 13.34 5.58 -17.56
CA ARG A 40 11.93 5.62 -17.22
C ARG A 40 11.12 6.01 -18.42
N GLU A 41 9.99 5.35 -18.58
CA GLU A 41 9.01 5.78 -19.57
C GLU A 41 8.50 7.20 -19.21
N GLU A 42 8.37 8.06 -20.21
CA GLU A 42 7.74 9.37 -20.02
C GLU A 42 6.24 9.20 -19.83
N LEU A 43 5.79 9.30 -18.58
CA LEU A 43 4.40 9.00 -18.22
C LEU A 43 3.38 9.87 -18.97
N CYS A 44 3.74 11.09 -19.35
CA CYS A 44 2.87 11.98 -20.13
C CYS A 44 2.61 11.49 -21.57
N LEU A 45 3.43 10.56 -22.09
CA LEU A 45 3.26 9.99 -23.42
C LEU A 45 2.39 8.73 -23.45
N LEU A 46 2.00 8.22 -22.28
CA LEU A 46 1.10 7.07 -22.21
C LEU A 46 -0.25 7.40 -22.89
N PRO A 47 -0.83 6.45 -23.64
CA PRO A 47 -2.08 6.67 -24.38
C PRO A 47 -3.30 6.62 -23.46
N PHE A 48 -3.39 7.60 -22.56
CA PHE A 48 -4.51 7.73 -21.62
C PHE A 48 -5.85 7.91 -22.33
N LYS A 49 -6.90 7.40 -21.73
CA LYS A 49 -8.30 7.52 -22.15
C LYS A 49 -9.17 7.98 -21.00
N ASP A 50 -10.35 8.44 -21.32
CA ASP A 50 -11.35 8.79 -20.30
C ASP A 50 -11.67 7.61 -19.37
N GLY A 51 -11.59 7.87 -18.08
CA GLY A 51 -11.76 6.86 -17.03
C GLY A 51 -10.48 6.10 -16.69
N ASP A 52 -9.32 6.49 -17.23
CA ASP A 52 -8.02 6.00 -16.76
C ASP A 52 -7.59 6.75 -15.50
N ALA A 53 -6.80 6.07 -14.68
CA ALA A 53 -5.99 6.64 -13.61
C ALA A 53 -4.57 6.09 -13.69
N LEU A 54 -3.60 6.75 -13.06
CA LEU A 54 -2.20 6.35 -13.05
C LEU A 54 -1.75 6.06 -11.62
N LEU A 55 -1.14 4.91 -11.39
CA LEU A 55 -0.43 4.58 -10.16
C LEU A 55 1.07 4.80 -10.36
N ARG A 56 1.68 5.64 -9.53
CA ARG A 56 3.13 5.80 -9.39
C ARG A 56 3.58 5.13 -8.09
N VAL A 57 4.76 4.52 -8.09
CA VAL A 57 5.30 3.82 -6.90
C VAL A 57 6.60 4.48 -6.45
N ASN A 58 6.66 4.83 -5.17
CA ASN A 58 7.87 5.28 -4.51
C ASN A 58 8.66 4.06 -4.04
N TYR A 59 9.50 3.52 -4.94
CA TYR A 59 10.28 2.33 -4.65
C TYR A 59 11.40 2.61 -3.64
N PHE A 60 11.19 2.19 -2.39
CA PHE A 60 12.19 2.16 -1.33
C PHE A 60 12.87 3.51 -1.03
N GLY A 61 12.29 4.63 -1.46
CA GLY A 61 12.94 5.94 -1.32
C GLY A 61 14.20 6.12 -2.17
N LEU A 62 14.48 5.20 -3.09
CA LEU A 62 15.70 5.21 -3.91
C LEU A 62 15.71 6.31 -4.96
N ARG A 63 14.55 6.88 -5.27
CA ARG A 63 14.39 7.85 -6.33
C ARG A 63 13.76 9.13 -5.85
N SER A 64 14.17 10.24 -6.45
CA SER A 64 13.46 11.51 -6.30
C SER A 64 12.07 11.43 -6.94
N LYS A 65 11.15 12.24 -6.44
CA LYS A 65 9.86 12.49 -7.10
C LYS A 65 10.09 12.80 -8.58
N ARG A 66 9.29 12.21 -9.46
CA ARG A 66 9.25 12.61 -10.86
C ARG A 66 8.78 14.06 -10.95
N LYS A 67 9.45 14.86 -11.76
CA LYS A 67 8.99 16.22 -12.06
C LYS A 67 7.59 16.15 -12.67
N ASN A 68 6.79 17.20 -12.42
CA ASN A 68 5.42 17.31 -12.90
C ASN A 68 5.35 17.19 -14.41
N ASP A 69 5.22 15.96 -14.88
CA ASP A 69 4.68 15.73 -16.19
C ASP A 69 3.20 16.12 -16.11
N LYS A 70 2.71 16.86 -17.08
CA LYS A 70 1.27 17.17 -17.17
C LYS A 70 0.51 15.88 -17.48
N ILE A 71 0.25 15.11 -16.43
CA ILE A 71 -0.52 13.86 -16.52
C ILE A 71 -2.01 14.24 -16.65
N PRO A 72 -2.68 13.83 -17.76
CA PRO A 72 -4.07 14.26 -18.03
C PRO A 72 -5.13 13.43 -17.25
N VAL A 73 -4.71 12.51 -16.39
CA VAL A 73 -5.57 11.62 -15.61
C VAL A 73 -5.25 11.70 -14.12
N PRO A 74 -6.15 11.29 -13.24
CA PRO A 74 -5.87 11.23 -11.80
C PRO A 74 -4.64 10.39 -11.49
N VAL A 75 -3.79 10.90 -10.60
CA VAL A 75 -2.54 10.26 -10.17
C VAL A 75 -2.68 9.77 -8.74
N ILE A 76 -2.31 8.51 -8.55
CA ILE A 76 -2.24 7.86 -7.25
C ILE A 76 -0.77 7.54 -6.98
N GLU A 77 -0.30 7.69 -5.74
CA GLU A 77 1.04 7.30 -5.34
C GLU A 77 1.02 6.26 -4.23
N ASP A 78 1.81 5.20 -4.40
CA ASP A 78 2.10 4.20 -3.38
C ASP A 78 3.41 4.55 -2.67
N HIS A 79 3.32 4.90 -1.40
CA HIS A 79 4.45 5.22 -0.52
C HIS A 79 4.72 4.12 0.50
N THR A 80 4.25 2.91 0.26
CA THR A 80 4.38 1.78 1.20
C THR A 80 5.82 1.49 1.62
N HIS A 81 6.78 1.72 0.73
CA HIS A 81 8.19 1.42 1.00
C HIS A 81 9.03 2.62 1.46
N ASP A 82 8.45 3.80 1.45
CA ASP A 82 9.07 5.03 1.96
C ASP A 82 7.98 6.03 2.36
N LEU A 83 7.65 6.03 3.65
CA LEU A 83 6.56 6.81 4.22
C LEU A 83 6.97 8.24 4.63
N ILE A 84 8.26 8.47 4.86
CA ILE A 84 8.80 9.71 5.45
C ILE A 84 9.77 10.45 4.54
N GLY A 85 10.01 9.93 3.35
CA GLY A 85 10.98 10.48 2.42
C GLY A 85 10.54 11.79 1.78
N ASN A 86 11.46 12.38 1.06
CA ASN A 86 11.28 13.68 0.44
C ASN A 86 10.17 13.68 -0.64
N TRP A 87 9.96 12.55 -1.31
CA TRP A 87 8.88 12.41 -2.28
C TRP A 87 7.50 12.51 -1.62
N VAL A 88 7.29 11.84 -0.49
CA VAL A 88 6.03 11.90 0.27
C VAL A 88 5.67 13.33 0.63
N SER A 89 6.63 14.07 1.20
CA SER A 89 6.44 15.44 1.67
C SER A 89 6.16 16.45 0.53
N ASN A 90 6.60 16.13 -0.68
CA ASN A 90 6.47 17.00 -1.87
C ASN A 90 5.57 16.38 -2.94
N SER A 91 4.72 15.42 -2.58
CA SER A 91 3.79 14.82 -3.53
C SER A 91 2.79 15.84 -4.07
N ASP A 92 2.48 15.71 -5.36
CA ASP A 92 1.45 16.46 -6.08
C ASP A 92 0.37 15.54 -6.67
N ALA A 93 0.36 14.29 -6.23
CA ALA A 93 -0.64 13.33 -6.62
C ALA A 93 -2.05 13.74 -6.14
N ASP A 94 -3.07 13.21 -6.78
CA ASP A 94 -4.45 13.39 -6.32
C ASP A 94 -4.68 12.60 -5.03
N TRP A 95 -4.13 11.39 -4.98
CA TRP A 95 -4.23 10.48 -3.85
C TRP A 95 -2.91 9.81 -3.56
N CYS A 96 -2.62 9.61 -2.29
CA CYS A 96 -1.48 8.83 -1.82
C CYS A 96 -1.96 7.78 -0.84
N PHE A 97 -1.31 6.61 -0.84
CA PHE A 97 -1.54 5.60 0.18
C PHE A 97 -0.23 4.94 0.60
N ALA A 98 -0.25 4.33 1.77
CA ALA A 98 0.84 3.50 2.26
C ALA A 98 0.36 2.41 3.20
N SER A 99 1.00 1.24 3.16
CA SER A 99 0.86 0.21 4.18
C SER A 99 1.85 0.48 5.30
N ILE A 100 1.38 1.08 6.40
CA ILE A 100 2.26 1.53 7.50
C ILE A 100 2.95 0.37 8.24
N ARG A 101 2.34 -0.82 8.24
CA ARG A 101 2.91 -2.03 8.86
C ARG A 101 4.21 -2.52 8.18
N LYS A 102 4.55 -2.04 7.00
CA LYS A 102 5.83 -2.35 6.34
C LYS A 102 6.97 -1.45 6.81
N SER A 103 6.65 -0.28 7.30
CA SER A 103 7.63 0.70 7.81
C SER A 103 7.66 0.76 9.34
N LEU A 104 6.56 0.41 10.01
CA LEU A 104 6.42 0.44 11.46
C LEU A 104 6.11 -0.97 12.00
N PRO A 105 6.50 -1.29 13.24
CA PRO A 105 6.25 -2.59 13.87
C PRO A 105 4.78 -2.73 14.33
N LEU A 106 3.84 -2.55 13.42
CA LEU A 106 2.41 -2.63 13.65
C LEU A 106 1.83 -3.94 13.07
N PRO A 107 0.81 -4.51 13.71
CA PRO A 107 0.17 -5.73 13.22
C PRO A 107 -0.63 -5.51 11.95
N GLU A 108 -1.15 -4.31 11.75
CA GLU A 108 -2.00 -3.91 10.65
C GLU A 108 -1.80 -2.43 10.30
N GLY A 109 -2.59 -1.94 9.36
CA GLY A 109 -2.73 -0.52 9.09
C GLY A 109 -2.27 -0.10 7.72
N GLY A 110 -3.02 0.83 7.19
CA GLY A 110 -2.73 1.60 6.00
C GLY A 110 -3.28 3.00 6.14
N ILE A 111 -2.69 3.93 5.44
CA ILE A 111 -3.15 5.31 5.37
C ILE A 111 -3.47 5.68 3.94
N LEU A 112 -4.46 6.55 3.78
CA LEU A 112 -4.85 7.18 2.53
C LEU A 112 -4.96 8.68 2.78
N TRP A 113 -4.35 9.49 1.93
CA TRP A 113 -4.46 10.96 2.03
C TRP A 113 -4.46 11.60 0.65
N SER A 114 -4.78 12.88 0.60
CA SER A 114 -4.69 13.68 -0.62
C SER A 114 -3.75 14.86 -0.40
N PRO A 115 -2.59 14.93 -1.07
CA PRO A 115 -1.73 16.11 -1.05
C PRO A 115 -2.44 17.39 -1.53
N LYS A 116 -3.42 17.25 -2.40
CA LYS A 116 -4.24 18.34 -2.94
C LYS A 116 -5.42 18.73 -2.05
N GLY A 117 -5.57 18.12 -0.86
CA GLY A 117 -6.68 18.38 0.04
C GLY A 117 -8.04 17.91 -0.46
N MET A 118 -8.09 16.97 -1.39
CA MET A 118 -9.36 16.42 -1.87
C MET A 118 -10.06 15.64 -0.75
N ARG A 119 -11.39 15.78 -0.69
CA ARG A 119 -12.18 15.11 0.35
C ARG A 119 -12.11 13.59 0.18
N LEU A 120 -11.64 12.92 1.23
CA LEU A 120 -11.72 11.47 1.35
C LEU A 120 -13.16 11.04 1.66
N LYS A 121 -13.54 9.86 1.18
CA LYS A 121 -14.76 9.22 1.68
C LYS A 121 -14.56 8.83 3.14
N GLU A 122 -15.66 8.72 3.86
CA GLU A 122 -15.64 8.15 5.21
C GLU A 122 -15.00 6.75 5.17
N GLY A 123 -14.07 6.51 6.08
CA GLY A 123 -13.37 5.23 6.18
C GLY A 123 -14.31 4.11 6.64
N PRO A 124 -13.90 2.86 6.48
CA PRO A 124 -14.64 1.72 7.00
C PRO A 124 -14.69 1.77 8.54
N LYS A 125 -15.72 1.16 9.11
CA LYS A 125 -15.81 0.99 10.57
C LYS A 125 -14.92 -0.16 11.02
N LEU A 126 -14.41 -0.07 12.27
CA LEU A 126 -13.70 -1.16 12.90
C LEU A 126 -14.64 -2.37 13.08
N THR A 127 -14.17 -3.56 12.74
CA THR A 127 -14.92 -4.80 12.90
C THR A 127 -14.27 -5.70 13.96
N ALA A 128 -15.09 -6.51 14.65
CA ALA A 128 -14.59 -7.45 15.65
C ALA A 128 -13.61 -8.47 15.04
N GLU A 129 -13.82 -8.86 13.79
CA GLU A 129 -12.96 -9.79 13.07
C GLU A 129 -11.56 -9.21 12.87
N ASN A 130 -11.46 -7.93 12.47
CA ASN A 130 -10.18 -7.24 12.32
C ASN A 130 -9.46 -7.08 13.65
N VAL A 131 -10.18 -6.75 14.73
CA VAL A 131 -9.60 -6.67 16.08
C VAL A 131 -8.99 -8.01 16.50
N GLN A 132 -9.71 -9.11 16.26
CA GLN A 132 -9.19 -10.45 16.58
C GLN A 132 -7.94 -10.78 15.75
N LEU A 133 -7.96 -10.48 14.46
CA LEU A 133 -6.83 -10.71 13.57
C LEU A 133 -5.61 -9.88 13.98
N ALA A 134 -5.80 -8.60 14.25
CA ALA A 134 -4.74 -7.70 14.72
C ALA A 134 -4.13 -8.17 16.05
N ASN A 135 -4.95 -8.60 17.01
CA ASN A 135 -4.48 -9.15 18.28
C ASN A 135 -3.65 -10.44 18.10
N ARG A 136 -4.11 -11.38 17.25
CA ARG A 136 -3.33 -12.60 16.95
C ARG A 136 -1.98 -12.26 16.35
N ARG A 137 -1.97 -11.34 15.40
CA ARG A 137 -0.74 -10.90 14.74
C ARG A 137 0.19 -10.18 15.72
N TRP A 138 -0.34 -9.36 16.60
CA TRP A 138 0.41 -8.69 17.66
C TRP A 138 1.10 -9.69 18.61
N ILE A 139 0.39 -10.74 19.02
CA ILE A 139 0.96 -11.84 19.84
C ILE A 139 2.08 -12.54 19.08
N ALA A 140 1.86 -12.88 17.81
CA ALA A 140 2.88 -13.52 16.99
C ALA A 140 4.13 -12.63 16.82
N MET A 141 3.97 -11.32 16.67
CA MET A 141 5.08 -10.36 16.61
C MET A 141 5.86 -10.31 17.93
N LYS A 142 5.19 -10.32 19.08
CA LYS A 142 5.86 -10.40 20.40
C LYS A 142 6.64 -11.70 20.57
N ASN A 143 6.07 -12.83 20.18
CA ASN A 143 6.74 -14.12 20.22
C ASN A 143 7.94 -14.16 19.29
N LYS A 144 7.83 -13.57 18.10
CA LYS A 144 8.97 -13.39 17.17
C LYS A 144 10.08 -12.56 17.80
N THR A 145 9.74 -11.48 18.49
CA THR A 145 10.72 -10.64 19.21
C THR A 145 11.42 -11.44 20.32
N ALA A 146 10.68 -12.24 21.08
CA ALA A 146 11.26 -13.12 22.12
C ALA A 146 12.23 -14.14 21.49
N TYR A 147 11.86 -14.74 20.37
CA TYR A 147 12.73 -15.66 19.62
C TYR A 147 14.02 -14.96 19.15
N LEU A 148 13.91 -13.79 18.53
CA LEU A 148 15.07 -13.03 18.04
C LEU A 148 16.02 -12.57 19.14
N ASN A 149 15.50 -12.37 20.36
CA ASN A 149 16.27 -12.00 21.54
C ASN A 149 16.82 -13.24 22.32
N GLY A 150 16.64 -14.45 21.79
CA GLY A 150 17.11 -15.68 22.44
C GLY A 150 16.34 -16.07 23.72
N ILE A 151 15.15 -15.49 23.95
CA ILE A 151 14.30 -15.81 25.11
C ILE A 151 13.51 -17.10 24.86
N CYS A 152 13.25 -17.41 23.59
CA CYS A 152 12.54 -18.61 23.15
C CYS A 152 13.29 -19.21 21.96
N ASP A 153 13.51 -20.53 21.97
CA ASP A 153 14.25 -21.22 20.92
C ASP A 153 13.34 -21.80 19.83
N ASP A 154 12.02 -21.82 20.05
CA ASP A 154 11.07 -22.43 19.13
C ASP A 154 10.36 -21.37 18.26
N LYS A 155 10.73 -21.33 16.98
CA LYS A 155 10.08 -20.49 15.96
C LYS A 155 8.62 -20.86 15.65
N ASN A 156 8.18 -22.06 16.04
CA ASN A 156 6.80 -22.49 15.84
C ASN A 156 5.82 -21.75 16.78
N THR A 157 6.31 -21.07 17.78
CA THR A 157 5.49 -20.22 18.67
C THR A 157 4.89 -19.00 17.98
N PHE A 158 5.40 -18.58 16.83
CA PHE A 158 4.92 -17.40 16.11
C PHE A 158 4.73 -17.60 14.60
N ARG A 159 5.52 -18.47 13.96
CA ARG A 159 5.55 -18.58 12.50
C ARG A 159 4.22 -18.99 11.87
N PRO A 160 3.46 -19.97 12.39
CA PRO A 160 2.16 -20.33 11.84
C PRO A 160 1.17 -19.15 11.87
N ASP A 161 1.12 -18.43 12.99
CA ASP A 161 0.23 -17.27 13.12
C ASP A 161 0.65 -16.09 12.24
N MET A 162 1.96 -15.85 12.07
CA MET A 162 2.45 -14.83 11.12
C MET A 162 2.00 -15.13 9.69
N ILE A 163 2.08 -16.38 9.25
CA ILE A 163 1.67 -16.79 7.90
C ILE A 163 0.15 -16.70 7.77
N SER A 164 -0.60 -17.35 8.66
CA SER A 164 -2.06 -17.42 8.55
C SER A 164 -2.73 -16.04 8.67
N THR A 165 -2.19 -15.16 9.50
CA THR A 165 -2.73 -13.79 9.62
C THR A 165 -2.41 -12.94 8.39
N GLU A 166 -1.27 -13.13 7.72
CA GLU A 166 -0.97 -12.45 6.45
C GLU A 166 -1.96 -12.85 5.35
N GLU A 167 -2.27 -14.13 5.24
CA GLU A 167 -3.26 -14.63 4.29
C GLU A 167 -4.66 -14.08 4.58
N GLN A 168 -5.07 -14.03 5.85
CA GLN A 168 -6.38 -13.56 6.26
C GLN A 168 -6.59 -12.06 6.03
N ILE A 169 -5.56 -11.21 6.17
CA ILE A 169 -5.66 -9.76 5.89
C ILE A 169 -6.19 -9.49 4.47
N GLY A 170 -5.83 -10.32 3.50
CA GLY A 170 -6.32 -10.18 2.13
C GLY A 170 -7.75 -10.70 1.89
N MET A 171 -8.34 -11.42 2.84
CA MET A 171 -9.63 -12.10 2.70
C MET A 171 -10.77 -11.41 3.44
N ILE A 172 -10.47 -10.69 4.53
CA ILE A 172 -11.49 -10.01 5.31
C ILE A 172 -11.83 -8.64 4.72
N PRO A 173 -13.04 -8.11 4.96
CA PRO A 173 -13.42 -6.78 4.51
C PRO A 173 -12.51 -5.70 5.08
N LEU A 174 -12.37 -4.59 4.33
CA LEU A 174 -11.69 -3.40 4.82
C LEU A 174 -12.31 -2.93 6.14
N SER A 175 -11.48 -2.61 7.10
CA SER A 175 -11.83 -2.12 8.43
C SER A 175 -11.00 -0.90 8.80
N ALA A 176 -11.47 -0.11 9.75
CA ALA A 176 -10.60 0.85 10.43
C ALA A 176 -9.48 0.11 11.18
N ILE A 177 -8.39 0.80 11.44
CA ILE A 177 -7.30 0.30 12.27
C ILE A 177 -7.75 0.20 13.73
N ASP A 178 -7.27 -0.80 14.47
CA ASP A 178 -7.54 -0.96 15.90
C ASP A 178 -6.79 0.12 16.70
N ASP A 179 -7.43 0.70 17.72
CA ASP A 179 -6.85 1.73 18.59
C ASP A 179 -5.53 1.29 19.22
N LYS A 180 -5.38 0.02 19.57
CA LYS A 180 -4.10 -0.55 20.05
C LYS A 180 -2.94 -0.48 19.05
N SER A 181 -3.24 -0.30 17.78
CA SER A 181 -2.23 -0.12 16.75
C SER A 181 -1.88 1.36 16.54
N LEU A 182 -2.59 2.27 17.22
CA LEU A 182 -2.36 3.72 17.17
C LEU A 182 -1.57 4.23 18.39
N ASP A 183 -1.54 3.48 19.50
CA ASP A 183 -0.78 3.75 20.72
C ASP A 183 0.68 3.23 20.62
#